data_562013d46c8a5d4e572c71ba0b9cd0db
#
_entry.id   562013d46c8a5d4e572c71ba0b9cd0db
#
_cell.length_a   1.000
_cell.length_b   1.000
_cell.length_c   1.000
_cell.angle_alpha   90.00
_cell.angle_beta   90.00
_cell.angle_gamma   90.00
#
_symmetry.space_group_name_H-M   'P 1'
#
loop_
_entity.id
_entity.type
_entity.pdbx_description
1 polymer ?
#
loop_
_entity_poly.entity_id
_entity_poly.type
_entity_poly.pdbx_seq_one_letter_code
_entity_poly.pdbx_strand_id
1 'polypeptide(L)'
;MSRHRLLSFIFAILLGSLGLAAQEALPLHPGVGSEWYYDIASLRVPYGYEYGYIKVAIVQDTVVDEIPCLKTVTEFYNERGHLFDRKTGLVLYEGAKAYDLYDGKKYLKYDLDAQEGEEVPIGFNYQQMDPQIHGILGAKAIVEKRELVDIDGHQLIRQHYKIDVRYETAEGSVVDTLRRSFTQLIGCEERDNLQGIFPLWYDPTGDTKLFDSPNEKFRCFHSPSFEYKAKYGNDCDYVSYPVAIELVQRATPRLWVEGDKLLWSEVTPQVISVYDMSAILIRRVTIADGVSSAGLDFLTKGESYLFVVEGSLGQRYAQTLLF
;
A
#
# COMPACT_ATOMS: atom_id res chain seq x y z
N MET A 1 15.53 34.23 -54.50
CA MET A 1 15.49 33.06 -53.60
C MET A 1 15.10 31.84 -54.41
N SER A 2 15.96 30.82 -54.44
CA SER A 2 15.72 29.61 -55.27
C SER A 2 14.55 28.79 -54.69
N ARG A 3 13.69 28.28 -55.56
CA ARG A 3 12.52 27.41 -55.19
C ARG A 3 12.93 26.23 -54.30
N HIS A 4 14.14 25.76 -54.37
CA HIS A 4 14.67 24.67 -53.55
C HIS A 4 14.88 25.05 -52.06
N ARG A 5 15.19 26.31 -51.76
CA ARG A 5 15.33 26.76 -50.35
C ARG A 5 13.97 26.90 -49.64
N LEU A 6 12.91 27.26 -50.39
CA LEU A 6 11.58 27.37 -49.82
C LEU A 6 10.99 25.99 -49.49
N LEU A 7 11.21 25.00 -50.36
CA LEU A 7 10.76 23.61 -50.13
C LEU A 7 11.47 22.95 -48.94
N SER A 8 12.79 23.19 -48.76
CA SER A 8 13.55 22.68 -47.63
C SER A 8 13.07 23.27 -46.28
N PHE A 9 12.67 24.55 -46.27
CA PHE A 9 12.18 25.22 -45.07
C PHE A 9 10.78 24.72 -44.66
N ILE A 10 9.91 24.46 -45.63
CA ILE A 10 8.56 23.89 -45.38
C ILE A 10 8.69 22.46 -44.89
N PHE A 11 9.60 21.65 -45.39
CA PHE A 11 9.83 20.29 -44.97
C PHE A 11 10.42 20.21 -43.54
N ALA A 12 11.27 21.16 -43.15
CA ALA A 12 11.82 21.28 -41.80
C ALA A 12 10.74 21.68 -40.75
N ILE A 13 9.80 22.54 -41.15
CA ILE A 13 8.66 22.94 -40.30
C ILE A 13 7.67 21.77 -40.13
N LEU A 14 7.42 21.01 -41.21
CA LEU A 14 6.55 19.81 -41.13
C LEU A 14 7.16 18.66 -40.32
N LEU A 15 8.48 18.46 -40.35
CA LEU A 15 9.16 17.47 -39.51
C LEU A 15 9.27 17.91 -38.05
N GLY A 16 9.36 19.20 -37.77
CA GLY A 16 9.36 19.76 -36.42
C GLY A 16 7.98 19.65 -35.71
N SER A 17 6.89 19.57 -36.48
CA SER A 17 5.54 19.43 -35.91
C SER A 17 5.10 17.98 -35.66
N LEU A 18 5.86 17.00 -36.15
CA LEU A 18 5.55 15.55 -35.93
C LEU A 18 6.17 14.99 -34.66
N GLY A 19 6.92 15.78 -33.90
CA GLY A 19 7.61 15.32 -32.67
C GLY A 19 6.97 15.71 -31.33
N LEU A 20 5.95 16.52 -31.33
CA LEU A 20 5.12 16.74 -30.12
C LEU A 20 4.02 15.68 -30.09
N ALA A 21 4.36 14.45 -29.72
CA ALA A 21 3.36 13.56 -29.16
C ALA A 21 2.74 14.35 -27.99
N ALA A 22 1.49 14.79 -28.13
CA ALA A 22 0.77 15.42 -27.05
C ALA A 22 0.77 14.40 -25.91
N GLN A 23 1.53 14.69 -24.86
CA GLN A 23 1.56 13.87 -23.68
C GLN A 23 0.11 13.79 -23.21
N GLU A 24 -0.42 12.58 -23.11
CA GLU A 24 -1.81 12.37 -22.70
C GLU A 24 -2.00 12.99 -21.31
N ALA A 25 -2.99 13.86 -21.18
CA ALA A 25 -3.25 14.52 -19.92
C ALA A 25 -3.63 13.47 -18.87
N LEU A 26 -2.95 13.48 -17.73
CA LEU A 26 -3.28 12.59 -16.63
C LEU A 26 -4.71 12.87 -16.13
N PRO A 27 -5.42 11.84 -15.64
CA PRO A 27 -6.75 12.01 -15.07
C PRO A 27 -6.71 12.94 -13.84
N LEU A 28 -7.81 13.62 -13.58
CA LEU A 28 -7.93 14.50 -12.41
C LEU A 28 -7.88 13.70 -11.10
N HIS A 29 -8.48 12.52 -11.13
CA HIS A 29 -8.55 11.60 -9.99
C HIS A 29 -7.98 10.23 -10.34
N PRO A 30 -7.45 9.51 -9.35
CA PRO A 30 -7.04 8.13 -9.53
C PRO A 30 -8.23 7.22 -9.81
N GLY A 31 -8.10 6.29 -10.74
CA GLY A 31 -9.13 5.30 -11.12
C GLY A 31 -8.80 3.89 -10.65
N VAL A 32 -9.59 2.93 -11.12
CA VAL A 32 -9.35 1.49 -10.89
C VAL A 32 -7.95 1.09 -11.36
N GLY A 33 -7.24 0.32 -10.56
CA GLY A 33 -5.84 -0.06 -10.77
C GLY A 33 -4.83 0.93 -10.20
N SER A 34 -5.27 2.01 -9.55
CA SER A 34 -4.36 2.89 -8.79
C SER A 34 -4.02 2.28 -7.43
N GLU A 35 -2.74 2.35 -7.06
CA GLU A 35 -2.18 1.77 -5.85
C GLU A 35 -1.20 2.74 -5.18
N TRP A 36 -1.27 2.86 -3.87
CA TRP A 36 -0.35 3.62 -3.03
C TRP A 36 0.31 2.70 -2.02
N TYR A 37 1.58 2.96 -1.75
CA TYR A 37 2.36 2.22 -0.78
C TYR A 37 2.96 3.17 0.25
N TYR A 38 2.87 2.80 1.52
CA TYR A 38 3.38 3.55 2.66
C TYR A 38 4.21 2.66 3.56
N ASP A 39 5.23 3.23 4.21
CA ASP A 39 5.95 2.54 5.28
C ASP A 39 5.01 2.32 6.48
N ILE A 40 5.07 1.14 7.08
CA ILE A 40 4.78 0.96 8.49
C ILE A 40 6.12 0.71 9.17
N ALA A 41 6.53 1.60 10.05
CA ALA A 41 7.76 1.44 10.81
C ALA A 41 7.43 1.31 12.29
N SER A 42 7.83 0.19 12.91
CA SER A 42 7.76 -0.02 14.35
C SER A 42 9.18 -0.02 14.94
N LEU A 43 9.34 0.68 16.07
CA LEU A 43 10.60 0.67 16.80
C LEU A 43 10.64 -0.57 17.71
N ARG A 44 11.61 -1.46 17.47
CA ARG A 44 11.90 -2.58 18.38
C ARG A 44 13.24 -2.36 19.07
N VAL A 45 13.18 -1.92 20.31
CA VAL A 45 14.38 -1.75 21.15
C VAL A 45 14.89 -3.15 21.58
N PRO A 46 16.19 -3.45 21.41
CA PRO A 46 17.31 -2.61 20.97
C PRO A 46 17.62 -2.68 19.46
N TYR A 47 16.79 -3.30 18.65
CA TYR A 47 17.13 -3.71 17.28
C TYR A 47 16.89 -2.63 16.21
N GLY A 48 16.33 -1.46 16.57
CA GLY A 48 16.03 -0.39 15.62
C GLY A 48 14.63 -0.49 15.02
N TYR A 49 14.46 0.06 13.83
CA TYR A 49 13.17 0.04 13.14
C TYR A 49 13.00 -1.22 12.28
N GLU A 50 11.84 -1.84 12.39
CA GLU A 50 11.37 -2.87 11.49
C GLU A 50 10.31 -2.28 10.56
N TYR A 51 10.37 -2.63 9.27
CA TYR A 51 9.53 -2.05 8.24
C TYR A 51 8.63 -3.09 7.60
N GLY A 52 7.34 -2.84 7.68
CA GLY A 52 6.33 -3.40 6.81
C GLY A 52 5.81 -2.34 5.84
N TYR A 53 4.63 -2.55 5.27
CA TYR A 53 3.99 -1.56 4.41
C TYR A 53 2.47 -1.63 4.45
N ILE A 54 1.86 -0.51 4.09
CA ILE A 54 0.43 -0.41 3.78
C ILE A 54 0.30 -0.29 2.28
N LYS A 55 -0.58 -1.09 1.69
CA LYS A 55 -1.02 -0.95 0.31
C LYS A 55 -2.45 -0.47 0.30
N VAL A 56 -2.73 0.64 -0.37
CA VAL A 56 -4.08 1.11 -0.66
C VAL A 56 -4.32 0.97 -2.15
N ALA A 57 -5.40 0.33 -2.56
CA ALA A 57 -5.72 0.10 -3.96
C ALA A 57 -7.18 0.48 -4.27
N ILE A 58 -7.42 1.07 -5.45
CA ILE A 58 -8.75 1.19 -6.04
C ILE A 58 -8.97 -0.05 -6.90
N VAL A 59 -9.89 -0.93 -6.49
CA VAL A 59 -10.00 -2.26 -7.07
C VAL A 59 -11.15 -2.43 -8.06
N GLN A 60 -12.21 -1.63 -7.94
CA GLN A 60 -13.36 -1.74 -8.85
C GLN A 60 -14.29 -0.52 -8.76
N ASP A 61 -15.05 -0.30 -9.84
CA ASP A 61 -16.24 0.54 -9.83
C ASP A 61 -17.38 -0.16 -9.10
N THR A 62 -18.18 0.59 -8.37
CA THR A 62 -19.34 0.05 -7.65
C THR A 62 -20.45 1.12 -7.57
N VAL A 63 -21.65 0.71 -7.15
CA VAL A 63 -22.79 1.58 -6.89
C VAL A 63 -23.34 1.22 -5.52
N VAL A 64 -23.49 2.24 -4.66
CA VAL A 64 -24.09 2.11 -3.34
C VAL A 64 -25.19 3.15 -3.19
N ASP A 65 -26.40 2.71 -2.88
CA ASP A 65 -27.58 3.58 -2.78
C ASP A 65 -27.75 4.51 -4.00
N GLU A 66 -27.61 3.93 -5.20
CA GLU A 66 -27.66 4.63 -6.50
C GLU A 66 -26.51 5.63 -6.75
N ILE A 67 -25.54 5.73 -5.87
CA ILE A 67 -24.37 6.60 -5.99
C ILE A 67 -23.20 5.82 -6.64
N PRO A 68 -22.73 6.21 -7.84
CA PRO A 68 -21.53 5.64 -8.42
C PRO A 68 -20.31 5.98 -7.56
N CYS A 69 -19.53 4.98 -7.19
CA CYS A 69 -18.33 5.14 -6.38
C CYS A 69 -17.28 4.09 -6.72
N LEU A 70 -16.11 4.23 -6.16
CA LEU A 70 -14.97 3.31 -6.32
C LEU A 70 -14.73 2.58 -5.01
N LYS A 71 -14.55 1.27 -5.10
CA LYS A 71 -14.17 0.45 -3.96
C LYS A 71 -12.67 0.52 -3.74
N THR A 72 -12.26 0.87 -2.52
CA THR A 72 -10.88 0.84 -2.09
C THR A 72 -10.62 -0.35 -1.17
N VAL A 73 -9.40 -0.85 -1.21
CA VAL A 73 -8.89 -1.88 -0.29
C VAL A 73 -7.59 -1.37 0.30
N THR A 74 -7.49 -1.40 1.62
CA THR A 74 -6.27 -1.11 2.37
C THR A 74 -5.77 -2.40 3.00
N GLU A 75 -4.57 -2.79 2.68
CA GLU A 75 -3.89 -4.01 3.15
C GLU A 75 -2.68 -3.63 3.98
N PHE A 76 -2.52 -4.26 5.14
CA PHE A 76 -1.44 -4.00 6.09
C PHE A 76 -0.51 -5.21 6.15
N TYR A 77 0.74 -5.00 5.79
CA TYR A 77 1.77 -6.03 5.76
C TYR A 77 2.82 -5.75 6.84
N ASN A 78 3.16 -6.77 7.62
CA ASN A 78 4.17 -6.66 8.67
C ASN A 78 5.60 -6.68 8.10
N GLU A 79 6.60 -6.62 8.98
CA GLU A 79 8.03 -6.64 8.65
C GLU A 79 8.50 -7.91 7.92
N ARG A 80 7.65 -8.92 7.84
CA ARG A 80 7.90 -10.19 7.12
C ARG A 80 7.13 -10.29 5.80
N GLY A 81 6.32 -9.29 5.48
CA GLY A 81 5.45 -9.32 4.30
C GLY A 81 4.17 -10.14 4.48
N HIS A 82 3.80 -10.49 5.72
CA HIS A 82 2.53 -11.17 5.97
C HIS A 82 1.41 -10.14 6.07
N LEU A 83 0.34 -10.35 5.32
CA LEU A 83 -0.91 -9.61 5.46
C LEU A 83 -1.51 -9.92 6.84
N PHE A 84 -1.68 -8.90 7.69
CA PHE A 84 -2.24 -9.08 9.03
C PHE A 84 -3.56 -8.33 9.23
N ASP A 85 -3.88 -7.33 8.40
CA ASP A 85 -5.16 -6.64 8.41
C ASP A 85 -5.58 -6.21 7.02
N ARG A 86 -6.89 -6.12 6.78
CA ARG A 86 -7.47 -5.68 5.51
C ARG A 86 -8.75 -4.92 5.74
N LYS A 87 -8.83 -3.70 5.21
CA LYS A 87 -9.99 -2.83 5.30
C LYS A 87 -10.54 -2.51 3.91
N THR A 88 -11.82 -2.25 3.83
CA THR A 88 -12.47 -1.79 2.60
C THR A 88 -13.11 -0.45 2.83
N GLY A 89 -13.07 0.41 1.81
CA GLY A 89 -13.68 1.72 1.82
C GLY A 89 -14.34 2.02 0.48
N LEU A 90 -15.00 3.18 0.41
CA LEU A 90 -15.65 3.68 -0.78
C LEU A 90 -15.21 5.13 -1.01
N VAL A 91 -14.81 5.43 -2.23
CA VAL A 91 -14.43 6.78 -2.64
C VAL A 91 -15.38 7.26 -3.75
N LEU A 92 -15.83 8.49 -3.64
CA LEU A 92 -16.67 9.15 -4.61
C LEU A 92 -15.96 10.39 -5.15
N TYR A 93 -16.02 10.61 -6.46
CA TYR A 93 -15.52 11.82 -7.11
C TYR A 93 -16.67 12.68 -7.65
N GLU A 94 -16.66 13.97 -7.32
CA GLU A 94 -17.61 14.96 -7.80
C GLU A 94 -16.84 16.19 -8.31
N GLY A 95 -16.69 16.32 -9.63
CA GLY A 95 -15.85 17.36 -10.21
C GLY A 95 -14.40 17.24 -9.74
N ALA A 96 -13.87 18.26 -9.10
CA ALA A 96 -12.50 18.27 -8.55
C ALA A 96 -12.40 17.74 -7.10
N LYS A 97 -13.51 17.28 -6.53
CA LYS A 97 -13.60 16.85 -5.13
C LYS A 97 -13.59 15.33 -5.01
N ALA A 98 -12.90 14.84 -3.99
CA ALA A 98 -12.98 13.46 -3.57
C ALA A 98 -13.57 13.35 -2.16
N TYR A 99 -14.40 12.32 -1.98
CA TYR A 99 -15.07 12.05 -0.71
C TYR A 99 -14.90 10.58 -0.32
N ASP A 100 -14.73 10.31 0.98
CA ASP A 100 -15.07 9.02 1.54
C ASP A 100 -16.58 8.91 1.70
N LEU A 101 -17.12 7.76 1.34
CA LEU A 101 -18.51 7.43 1.63
C LEU A 101 -18.52 6.44 2.81
N TYR A 102 -19.04 6.89 3.95
CA TYR A 102 -19.13 6.06 5.15
C TYR A 102 -20.48 6.27 5.82
N ASP A 103 -21.20 5.18 6.12
CA ASP A 103 -22.55 5.20 6.72
C ASP A 103 -23.52 6.15 6.00
N GLY A 104 -23.50 6.11 4.65
CA GLY A 104 -24.32 6.95 3.79
C GLY A 104 -23.96 8.44 3.79
N LYS A 105 -22.86 8.84 4.44
CA LYS A 105 -22.39 10.23 4.50
C LYS A 105 -21.12 10.43 3.68
N LYS A 106 -20.98 11.63 3.11
CA LYS A 106 -19.81 12.07 2.36
C LYS A 106 -18.86 12.85 3.27
N TYR A 107 -17.59 12.42 3.31
CA TYR A 107 -16.51 13.10 4.03
C TYR A 107 -15.48 13.57 3.03
N LEU A 108 -15.27 14.89 2.93
CA LEU A 108 -14.33 15.48 1.96
C LEU A 108 -12.91 15.00 2.26
N LYS A 109 -12.24 14.49 1.23
CA LYS A 109 -10.83 14.08 1.28
C LYS A 109 -9.91 15.17 0.74
N TYR A 110 -10.27 15.75 -0.39
CA TYR A 110 -9.59 16.89 -1.00
C TYR A 110 -10.51 17.61 -2.00
N ASP A 111 -10.16 18.85 -2.30
CA ASP A 111 -10.77 19.67 -3.32
C ASP A 111 -9.69 20.33 -4.18
N LEU A 112 -9.45 19.81 -5.40
CA LEU A 112 -8.41 20.32 -6.30
C LEU A 112 -8.76 21.69 -6.89
N ASP A 113 -10.02 22.13 -6.83
CA ASP A 113 -10.45 23.47 -7.28
C ASP A 113 -10.27 24.54 -6.21
N ALA A 114 -10.08 24.16 -4.93
CA ALA A 114 -9.91 25.12 -3.86
C ALA A 114 -8.69 26.03 -4.10
N GLN A 115 -8.89 27.34 -3.97
CA GLN A 115 -7.91 28.37 -4.26
C GLN A 115 -7.13 28.77 -3.01
N GLU A 116 -6.00 29.42 -3.22
CA GLU A 116 -5.18 29.98 -2.13
C GLU A 116 -6.00 30.97 -1.29
N GLY A 117 -5.94 30.80 0.03
CA GLY A 117 -6.73 31.53 1.03
C GLY A 117 -8.12 30.97 1.29
N GLU A 118 -8.57 29.99 0.51
CA GLU A 118 -9.88 29.38 0.69
C GLU A 118 -9.89 28.40 1.88
N GLU A 119 -10.96 28.49 2.70
CA GLU A 119 -11.22 27.54 3.77
C GLU A 119 -12.02 26.36 3.22
N VAL A 120 -11.51 25.15 3.43
CA VAL A 120 -12.16 23.90 3.03
C VAL A 120 -12.59 23.11 4.25
N PRO A 121 -13.77 22.44 4.21
CA PRO A 121 -14.22 21.62 5.32
C PRO A 121 -13.31 20.40 5.49
N ILE A 122 -13.07 20.02 6.74
CA ILE A 122 -12.32 18.79 7.06
C ILE A 122 -13.32 17.67 7.24
N GLY A 123 -13.10 16.57 6.48
CA GLY A 123 -13.85 15.35 6.66
C GLY A 123 -13.29 14.52 7.82
N PHE A 124 -13.97 14.57 8.97
CA PHE A 124 -13.64 13.67 10.08
C PHE A 124 -14.45 12.38 10.00
N ASN A 125 -13.78 11.26 10.16
CA ASN A 125 -14.46 10.01 10.47
C ASN A 125 -14.54 9.85 12.00
N TYR A 126 -15.52 10.47 12.63
CA TYR A 126 -15.72 10.44 14.08
C TYR A 126 -15.96 9.05 14.66
N GLN A 127 -16.33 8.06 13.86
CA GLN A 127 -16.73 6.74 14.38
C GLN A 127 -15.56 5.78 14.59
N GLN A 128 -14.38 6.08 14.04
CA GLN A 128 -13.16 5.35 14.36
C GLN A 128 -12.41 5.94 15.56
N MET A 129 -12.86 7.07 16.06
CA MET A 129 -12.29 7.71 17.23
C MET A 129 -12.82 7.06 18.49
N ASP A 130 -11.93 6.73 19.42
CA ASP A 130 -12.32 6.36 20.77
C ASP A 130 -13.18 7.50 21.36
N PRO A 131 -14.44 7.22 21.78
CA PRO A 131 -15.30 8.24 22.39
C PRO A 131 -14.68 8.90 23.63
N GLN A 132 -13.61 8.31 24.19
CA GLN A 132 -12.89 8.84 25.35
C GLN A 132 -11.85 9.92 24.98
N ILE A 133 -11.50 10.05 23.69
CA ILE A 133 -10.68 11.19 23.24
C ILE A 133 -11.62 12.36 23.01
N HIS A 134 -12.00 12.92 24.12
CA HIS A 134 -12.96 13.98 24.22
C HIS A 134 -12.45 15.27 23.60
N GLY A 135 -13.29 15.88 22.78
CA GLY A 135 -13.33 17.29 22.69
C GLY A 135 -12.67 17.91 21.47
N ILE A 136 -12.67 17.27 20.29
CA ILE A 136 -12.49 18.09 19.10
C ILE A 136 -13.65 19.03 19.01
N LEU A 137 -13.40 20.31 19.29
CA LEU A 137 -14.37 21.40 19.25
C LEU A 137 -14.59 21.92 17.84
N GLY A 138 -13.69 21.58 16.92
CA GLY A 138 -13.75 21.93 15.52
C GLY A 138 -12.39 21.86 14.85
N ALA A 139 -12.43 21.81 13.53
CA ALA A 139 -11.23 21.89 12.73
C ALA A 139 -11.53 22.63 11.43
N LYS A 140 -10.51 23.31 10.88
CA LYS A 140 -10.58 23.98 9.61
C LYS A 140 -9.27 23.84 8.86
N ALA A 141 -9.34 23.73 7.56
CA ALA A 141 -8.20 23.75 6.67
C ALA A 141 -8.25 24.97 5.77
N ILE A 142 -7.12 25.61 5.58
CA ILE A 142 -6.95 26.72 4.65
C ILE A 142 -5.90 26.31 3.63
N VAL A 143 -6.17 26.53 2.36
CA VAL A 143 -5.18 26.38 1.29
C VAL A 143 -4.18 27.53 1.40
N GLU A 144 -2.98 27.27 1.93
CA GLU A 144 -1.91 28.29 2.04
C GLU A 144 -1.29 28.61 0.68
N LYS A 145 -1.20 27.59 -0.20
CA LYS A 145 -0.61 27.71 -1.54
C LYS A 145 -1.21 26.69 -2.48
N ARG A 146 -1.41 27.08 -3.74
CA ARG A 146 -1.77 26.18 -4.85
C ARG A 146 -0.83 26.43 -6.03
N GLU A 147 -0.20 25.36 -6.52
CA GLU A 147 0.77 25.45 -7.61
C GLU A 147 0.66 24.27 -8.56
N LEU A 148 1.19 24.43 -9.77
CA LEU A 148 1.46 23.33 -10.68
C LEU A 148 2.92 22.91 -10.49
N VAL A 149 3.14 21.61 -10.32
CA VAL A 149 4.47 21.01 -10.18
C VAL A 149 4.71 20.06 -11.33
N ASP A 150 5.92 20.05 -11.86
CA ASP A 150 6.34 19.06 -12.85
C ASP A 150 6.88 17.83 -12.14
N ILE A 151 6.27 16.68 -12.40
CA ILE A 151 6.71 15.39 -11.91
C ILE A 151 6.79 14.44 -13.12
N ASP A 152 8.00 14.05 -13.46
CA ASP A 152 8.31 13.16 -14.59
C ASP A 152 7.68 13.64 -15.92
N GLY A 153 7.67 14.96 -16.13
CA GLY A 153 7.11 15.62 -17.32
C GLY A 153 5.59 15.86 -17.24
N HIS A 154 4.91 15.47 -16.18
CA HIS A 154 3.48 15.72 -15.99
C HIS A 154 3.24 16.91 -15.07
N GLN A 155 2.34 17.81 -15.49
CA GLN A 155 1.92 18.96 -14.68
C GLN A 155 0.81 18.53 -13.72
N LEU A 156 1.11 18.44 -12.42
CA LEU A 156 0.19 18.05 -11.37
C LEU A 156 -0.13 19.24 -10.47
N ILE A 157 -1.37 19.29 -9.96
CA ILE A 157 -1.78 20.26 -8.96
C ILE A 157 -1.20 19.86 -7.61
N ARG A 158 -0.51 20.81 -6.95
CA ARG A 158 -0.08 20.66 -5.56
C ARG A 158 -0.73 21.75 -4.71
N GLN A 159 -1.32 21.33 -3.60
CA GLN A 159 -1.93 22.22 -2.62
C GLN A 159 -1.26 22.03 -1.27
N HIS A 160 -0.95 23.16 -0.60
CA HIS A 160 -0.42 23.20 0.75
C HIS A 160 -1.52 23.66 1.69
N TYR A 161 -1.79 22.90 2.72
CA TYR A 161 -2.85 23.16 3.69
C TYR A 161 -2.27 23.53 5.04
N LYS A 162 -2.84 24.56 5.66
CA LYS A 162 -2.75 24.80 7.08
C LYS A 162 -4.03 24.28 7.73
N ILE A 163 -3.89 23.34 8.67
CA ILE A 163 -5.02 22.69 9.33
C ILE A 163 -4.95 23.05 10.82
N ASP A 164 -5.93 23.80 11.28
CA ASP A 164 -6.07 24.17 12.70
C ASP A 164 -7.14 23.25 13.34
N VAL A 165 -6.72 22.43 14.30
CA VAL A 165 -7.59 21.54 15.08
C VAL A 165 -7.72 22.08 16.49
N ARG A 166 -8.94 22.33 16.92
CA ARG A 166 -9.24 22.77 18.28
C ARG A 166 -9.78 21.59 19.08
N TYR A 167 -9.18 21.33 20.20
CA TYR A 167 -9.62 20.27 21.13
C TYR A 167 -9.61 20.76 22.57
N GLU A 168 -10.40 20.10 23.41
CA GLU A 168 -10.50 20.39 24.83
C GLU A 168 -9.58 19.46 25.62
N THR A 169 -8.83 20.04 26.54
CA THR A 169 -7.98 19.31 27.48
C THR A 169 -8.42 19.60 28.90
N ALA A 170 -7.89 18.88 29.87
CA ALA A 170 -8.11 19.16 31.29
C ALA A 170 -7.67 20.58 31.70
N GLU A 171 -6.80 21.20 30.92
CA GLU A 171 -6.23 22.54 31.17
C GLU A 171 -6.95 23.64 30.35
N GLY A 172 -7.90 23.27 29.49
CA GLY A 172 -8.66 24.18 28.64
C GLY A 172 -8.55 23.83 27.14
N SER A 173 -9.08 24.73 26.30
CA SER A 173 -9.07 24.54 24.84
C SER A 173 -7.67 24.82 24.26
N VAL A 174 -7.16 23.90 23.46
CA VAL A 174 -5.89 24.00 22.74
C VAL A 174 -6.17 24.01 21.23
N VAL A 175 -5.34 24.72 20.47
CA VAL A 175 -5.32 24.67 19.00
C VAL A 175 -4.01 24.07 18.57
N ASP A 176 -4.07 22.95 17.85
CA ASP A 176 -2.94 22.38 17.16
C ASP A 176 -2.97 22.76 15.68
N THR A 177 -1.83 23.14 15.13
CA THR A 177 -1.71 23.55 13.73
C THR A 177 -0.79 22.59 12.99
N LEU A 178 -1.36 21.95 11.97
CA LEU A 178 -0.65 21.05 11.08
C LEU A 178 -0.46 21.71 9.71
N ARG A 179 0.61 21.37 9.02
CA ARG A 179 0.82 21.72 7.61
C ARG A 179 0.96 20.45 6.80
N ARG A 180 0.29 20.41 5.65
CA ARG A 180 0.29 19.26 4.77
C ARG A 180 0.36 19.67 3.32
N SER A 181 1.07 18.89 2.53
CA SER A 181 1.12 19.06 1.08
C SER A 181 0.45 17.87 0.42
N PHE A 182 -0.52 18.15 -0.42
CA PHE A 182 -1.22 17.15 -1.24
C PHE A 182 -0.89 17.38 -2.72
N THR A 183 -0.46 16.34 -3.41
CA THR A 183 -0.22 16.35 -4.84
C THR A 183 -1.25 15.47 -5.56
N GLN A 184 -1.88 16.02 -6.60
CA GLN A 184 -2.82 15.28 -7.45
C GLN A 184 -2.30 13.89 -7.79
N LEU A 185 -3.15 12.87 -7.72
CA LEU A 185 -2.88 11.43 -7.88
C LEU A 185 -1.98 10.84 -6.79
N ILE A 186 -0.88 11.48 -6.43
CA ILE A 186 0.14 10.96 -5.50
C ILE A 186 -0.37 10.98 -4.05
N GLY A 187 -1.07 12.05 -3.66
CA GLY A 187 -1.52 12.23 -2.28
C GLY A 187 -0.54 13.03 -1.43
N CYS A 188 -0.47 12.74 -0.14
CA CYS A 188 0.46 13.35 0.80
C CYS A 188 1.76 12.57 0.87
N GLU A 189 2.87 13.23 0.54
CA GLU A 189 4.22 12.65 0.60
C GLU A 189 4.90 12.86 1.97
N GLU A 190 4.39 13.81 2.75
CA GLU A 190 4.99 14.22 4.01
C GLU A 190 4.64 13.26 5.14
N ARG A 191 5.61 13.15 6.03
CA ARG A 191 5.60 12.26 7.17
C ARG A 191 4.70 12.84 8.24
N ASP A 192 3.51 12.27 8.40
CA ASP A 192 2.73 12.50 9.60
C ASP A 192 1.81 11.32 9.88
N ASN A 193 1.77 10.95 11.12
CA ASN A 193 1.06 9.83 11.71
C ASN A 193 -0.28 9.50 11.07
N LEU A 194 -0.41 8.27 10.58
CA LEU A 194 -1.63 7.52 10.27
C LEU A 194 -2.60 8.09 9.23
N GLN A 195 -2.27 9.18 8.52
CA GLN A 195 -3.30 9.88 7.74
C GLN A 195 -3.10 9.85 6.23
N GLY A 196 -2.13 9.07 5.82
CA GLY A 196 -1.98 8.54 4.48
C GLY A 196 -2.21 9.54 3.35
N ILE A 197 -3.05 9.16 2.44
CA ILE A 197 -3.25 9.75 1.12
C ILE A 197 -3.91 11.13 1.16
N PHE A 198 -4.66 11.48 2.23
CA PHE A 198 -5.60 12.61 2.19
C PHE A 198 -5.31 13.65 3.26
N PRO A 199 -5.08 14.92 2.86
CA PRO A 199 -4.65 15.97 3.79
C PRO A 199 -5.73 16.38 4.78
N LEU A 200 -7.00 16.18 4.44
CA LEU A 200 -8.13 16.65 5.22
C LEU A 200 -8.68 15.60 6.20
N TRP A 201 -7.97 14.51 6.34
CA TRP A 201 -8.33 13.47 7.31
C TRP A 201 -7.41 13.58 8.52
N TYR A 202 -7.97 13.72 9.71
CA TYR A 202 -7.24 13.85 10.96
C TYR A 202 -7.67 12.75 11.93
N ASP A 203 -6.70 12.00 12.45
CA ASP A 203 -6.91 11.07 13.56
C ASP A 203 -6.30 11.66 14.83
N PRO A 204 -7.12 12.19 15.76
CA PRO A 204 -6.63 12.74 17.01
C PRO A 204 -6.14 11.66 17.98
N THR A 205 -6.45 10.36 17.70
CA THR A 205 -5.98 9.25 18.52
C THR A 205 -4.53 8.87 18.20
N GLY A 206 -4.01 9.37 17.08
CA GLY A 206 -2.61 9.21 16.73
C GLY A 206 -1.74 9.89 17.77
N ASP A 207 -1.60 9.23 18.91
CA ASP A 207 -0.73 9.71 19.98
C ASP A 207 0.72 9.67 19.50
N THR A 208 1.11 10.79 18.89
CA THR A 208 2.46 11.03 18.37
C THR A 208 3.53 10.94 19.43
N LYS A 209 3.14 10.79 20.69
CA LYS A 209 4.03 10.73 21.84
C LYS A 209 4.38 9.30 22.27
N LEU A 210 3.67 8.29 21.74
CA LEU A 210 4.05 6.91 22.00
C LEU A 210 5.22 6.53 21.07
N PHE A 211 6.33 6.10 21.65
CA PHE A 211 7.52 5.64 20.94
C PHE A 211 7.26 4.47 19.97
N ASP A 212 6.10 3.84 20.08
CA ASP A 212 5.68 2.68 19.30
C ASP A 212 4.66 3.01 18.20
N SER A 213 4.34 4.29 17.98
CA SER A 213 3.43 4.66 16.89
C SER A 213 4.06 4.36 15.53
N PRO A 214 3.37 3.64 14.65
CA PRO A 214 3.87 3.37 13.32
C PRO A 214 4.05 4.69 12.56
N ASN A 215 5.27 4.94 12.07
CA ASN A 215 5.55 6.07 11.19
C ASN A 215 5.19 5.68 9.77
N GLU A 216 4.13 6.24 9.24
CA GLU A 216 3.77 6.08 7.84
C GLU A 216 4.53 7.10 6.99
N LYS A 217 5.21 6.62 5.97
CA LYS A 217 5.89 7.44 4.98
C LYS A 217 5.52 6.95 3.61
N PHE A 218 5.16 7.86 2.73
CA PHE A 218 4.87 7.54 1.35
C PHE A 218 6.09 6.90 0.67
N ARG A 219 5.87 5.81 -0.05
CA ARG A 219 6.88 5.10 -0.84
C ARG A 219 6.71 5.32 -2.33
N CYS A 220 5.54 4.97 -2.84
CA CYS A 220 5.25 5.05 -4.27
C CYS A 220 3.76 5.04 -4.56
N PHE A 221 3.45 5.47 -5.77
CA PHE A 221 2.15 5.42 -6.41
C PHE A 221 2.27 4.72 -7.76
N HIS A 222 1.34 3.84 -8.07
CA HIS A 222 1.17 3.22 -9.37
C HIS A 222 -0.24 3.42 -9.89
N SER A 223 -0.37 3.70 -11.17
CA SER A 223 -1.63 3.67 -11.90
C SER A 223 -1.40 3.15 -13.32
N PRO A 224 -2.44 2.84 -14.09
CA PRO A 224 -2.28 2.43 -15.49
C PRO A 224 -1.59 3.47 -16.39
N SER A 225 -1.61 4.75 -16.00
CA SER A 225 -1.08 5.87 -16.81
C SER A 225 0.09 6.61 -16.20
N PHE A 226 0.42 6.37 -14.94
CA PHE A 226 1.45 7.14 -14.24
C PHE A 226 2.00 6.36 -13.04
N GLU A 227 3.33 6.43 -12.87
CA GLU A 227 4.04 5.86 -11.72
C GLU A 227 4.89 6.92 -11.07
N TYR A 228 4.97 6.90 -9.74
CA TYR A 228 5.81 7.81 -8.97
C TYR A 228 6.41 7.11 -7.77
N LYS A 229 7.71 7.29 -7.56
CA LYS A 229 8.44 6.77 -6.39
C LYS A 229 9.05 7.93 -5.61
N ALA A 230 8.85 7.93 -4.30
CA ALA A 230 9.46 8.93 -3.42
C ALA A 230 10.99 8.86 -3.49
N LYS A 231 11.62 10.02 -3.57
CA LYS A 231 13.09 10.15 -3.70
C LYS A 231 13.88 9.47 -2.58
N TYR A 232 13.31 9.43 -1.38
CA TYR A 232 13.94 8.90 -0.17
C TYR A 232 13.03 7.89 0.53
N GLY A 233 12.60 6.86 -0.20
CA GLY A 233 11.72 5.82 0.33
C GLY A 233 12.30 4.44 0.11
N ASN A 234 11.75 3.46 0.83
CA ASN A 234 11.96 2.05 0.51
C ASN A 234 11.31 1.71 -0.84
N ASP A 235 11.59 0.55 -1.40
CA ASP A 235 10.81 0.02 -2.52
C ASP A 235 9.36 -0.17 -2.10
N CYS A 236 8.43 -0.17 -3.06
CA CYS A 236 6.99 -0.14 -2.78
C CYS A 236 6.55 -1.21 -1.78
N ASP A 237 7.02 -2.43 -1.96
CA ASP A 237 6.71 -3.63 -1.17
C ASP A 237 7.84 -4.07 -0.24
N TYR A 238 8.81 -3.20 0.05
CA TYR A 238 9.94 -3.51 0.92
C TYR A 238 9.48 -3.90 2.33
N VAL A 239 10.08 -4.94 2.87
CA VAL A 239 9.95 -5.38 4.27
C VAL A 239 11.31 -5.70 4.86
N SER A 240 11.49 -5.53 6.17
CA SER A 240 12.79 -5.75 6.84
C SER A 240 13.25 -7.19 6.83
N TYR A 241 12.30 -8.12 6.92
CA TYR A 241 12.56 -9.56 6.97
C TYR A 241 11.66 -10.26 5.95
N PRO A 242 11.96 -10.16 4.65
CA PRO A 242 11.15 -10.82 3.65
C PRO A 242 11.10 -12.32 3.94
N VAL A 243 9.92 -12.84 4.21
CA VAL A 243 9.73 -14.28 4.20
C VAL A 243 9.91 -14.67 2.75
N ALA A 244 10.80 -15.61 2.49
CA ALA A 244 11.07 -16.13 1.14
C ALA A 244 9.85 -16.89 0.55
N ILE A 245 8.63 -16.41 0.81
CA ILE A 245 7.36 -17.00 0.37
C ILE A 245 7.05 -16.58 -1.07
N GLU A 246 7.54 -15.43 -1.56
CA GLU A 246 7.26 -15.01 -2.94
C GLU A 246 7.95 -15.86 -4.01
N LEU A 247 9.04 -16.54 -3.68
CA LEU A 247 9.64 -17.52 -4.60
C LEU A 247 8.79 -18.80 -4.73
N VAL A 248 7.82 -19.02 -3.83
CA VAL A 248 6.98 -20.21 -3.77
C VAL A 248 5.76 -20.12 -4.71
N GLN A 249 5.33 -18.94 -5.14
CA GLN A 249 4.14 -18.83 -5.99
C GLN A 249 4.34 -19.29 -7.46
N ARG A 250 5.59 -19.55 -7.89
CA ARG A 250 5.83 -20.01 -9.28
C ARG A 250 5.77 -21.52 -9.50
N ALA A 251 5.88 -22.32 -8.45
CA ALA A 251 5.60 -23.76 -8.51
C ALA A 251 5.30 -24.21 -7.07
N THR A 252 4.03 -24.31 -6.71
CA THR A 252 3.65 -24.87 -5.41
C THR A 252 3.97 -26.36 -5.46
N PRO A 253 5.04 -26.85 -4.81
CA PRO A 253 5.30 -28.28 -4.80
C PRO A 253 4.10 -28.97 -4.19
N ARG A 254 3.61 -29.97 -4.86
CA ARG A 254 2.58 -30.81 -4.29
C ARG A 254 3.28 -31.92 -3.54
N LEU A 255 2.99 -31.99 -2.25
CA LEU A 255 3.34 -33.15 -1.45
C LEU A 255 2.08 -33.97 -1.21
N TRP A 256 2.19 -35.27 -1.33
CA TRP A 256 1.10 -36.17 -0.97
C TRP A 256 1.64 -37.48 -0.41
N VAL A 257 0.81 -38.15 0.36
CA VAL A 257 1.13 -39.46 0.94
C VAL A 257 0.41 -40.53 0.10
N GLU A 258 1.17 -41.55 -0.31
CA GLU A 258 0.64 -42.74 -0.97
C GLU A 258 1.21 -43.99 -0.30
N GLY A 259 0.35 -44.72 0.39
CA GLY A 259 0.79 -45.84 1.24
C GLY A 259 1.70 -45.37 2.35
N ASP A 260 2.92 -45.89 2.40
CA ASP A 260 3.94 -45.55 3.39
C ASP A 260 5.03 -44.63 2.79
N LYS A 261 4.69 -43.84 1.75
CA LYS A 261 5.64 -42.96 1.07
C LYS A 261 5.10 -41.55 0.96
N LEU A 262 5.99 -40.59 1.16
CA LEU A 262 5.82 -39.20 0.75
C LEU A 262 6.29 -39.06 -0.68
N LEU A 263 5.44 -38.51 -1.54
CA LEU A 263 5.75 -38.17 -2.93
C LEU A 263 5.70 -36.65 -3.10
N TRP A 264 6.31 -36.15 -4.16
CA TRP A 264 6.34 -34.74 -4.51
C TRP A 264 6.39 -34.53 -6.02
N SER A 265 5.91 -33.36 -6.44
CA SER A 265 6.07 -32.85 -7.81
C SER A 265 6.54 -31.40 -7.77
N GLU A 266 7.14 -30.95 -8.87
CA GLU A 266 7.55 -29.56 -9.10
C GLU A 266 8.63 -29.03 -8.15
N VAL A 267 9.26 -29.91 -7.37
CA VAL A 267 10.42 -29.62 -6.52
C VAL A 267 11.36 -30.81 -6.51
N THR A 268 12.66 -30.54 -6.37
CA THR A 268 13.66 -31.55 -6.03
C THR A 268 14.09 -31.32 -4.59
N PRO A 269 13.51 -32.05 -3.62
CA PRO A 269 13.91 -31.91 -2.22
C PRO A 269 15.36 -32.34 -2.02
N GLN A 270 16.09 -31.60 -1.21
CA GLN A 270 17.37 -32.05 -0.65
C GLN A 270 17.21 -32.55 0.78
N VAL A 271 16.30 -31.91 1.52
CA VAL A 271 16.03 -32.30 2.90
C VAL A 271 14.54 -32.22 3.17
N ILE A 272 14.00 -33.20 3.86
CA ILE A 272 12.64 -33.22 4.37
C ILE A 272 12.70 -33.33 5.89
N SER A 273 12.13 -32.34 6.59
CA SER A 273 11.98 -32.38 8.06
C SER A 273 10.50 -32.62 8.38
N VAL A 274 10.24 -33.58 9.24
CA VAL A 274 8.89 -33.96 9.65
C VAL A 274 8.70 -33.60 11.11
N TYR A 275 7.62 -32.89 11.41
CA TYR A 275 7.26 -32.44 12.76
C TYR A 275 5.88 -32.96 13.12
N ASP A 276 5.66 -33.21 14.41
CA ASP A 276 4.31 -33.39 14.92
C ASP A 276 3.54 -32.05 14.97
N MET A 277 2.25 -32.10 15.32
CA MET A 277 1.40 -30.92 15.44
C MET A 277 1.75 -30.01 16.62
N SER A 278 2.69 -30.43 17.50
CA SER A 278 3.28 -29.61 18.56
C SER A 278 4.59 -28.95 18.13
N ALA A 279 4.94 -29.02 16.84
CA ALA A 279 6.18 -28.52 16.26
C ALA A 279 7.47 -29.21 16.78
N ILE A 280 7.35 -30.44 17.31
CA ILE A 280 8.49 -31.24 17.71
C ILE A 280 9.02 -31.98 16.48
N LEU A 281 10.31 -31.82 16.17
CA LEU A 281 10.96 -32.53 15.06
C LEU A 281 10.99 -34.03 15.35
N ILE A 282 10.31 -34.82 14.50
CA ILE A 282 10.30 -36.28 14.57
C ILE A 282 11.50 -36.82 13.80
N ARG A 283 11.71 -36.38 12.57
CA ARG A 283 12.77 -36.86 11.71
C ARG A 283 13.21 -35.84 10.65
N ARG A 284 14.49 -35.92 10.29
CA ARG A 284 15.05 -35.19 9.16
C ARG A 284 15.64 -36.19 8.19
N VAL A 285 15.26 -36.12 6.92
CA VAL A 285 15.68 -37.05 5.86
C VAL A 285 16.38 -36.26 4.78
N THR A 286 17.63 -36.66 4.45
CA THR A 286 18.33 -36.13 3.28
C THR A 286 17.95 -36.95 2.06
N ILE A 287 17.56 -36.26 0.99
CA ILE A 287 17.11 -36.89 -0.25
C ILE A 287 18.28 -36.89 -1.25
N ALA A 288 18.59 -38.04 -1.78
CA ALA A 288 19.61 -38.17 -2.83
C ALA A 288 19.04 -37.70 -4.18
N ASP A 289 19.92 -37.23 -5.06
CA ASP A 289 19.52 -36.80 -6.41
C ASP A 289 18.81 -37.92 -7.18
N GLY A 290 17.72 -37.55 -7.88
CA GLY A 290 16.93 -38.48 -8.69
C GLY A 290 15.94 -39.35 -7.90
N VAL A 291 15.83 -39.17 -6.59
CA VAL A 291 14.82 -39.84 -5.77
C VAL A 291 13.50 -39.07 -5.85
N SER A 292 12.37 -39.75 -6.07
CA SER A 292 11.03 -39.18 -6.23
C SER A 292 10.09 -39.45 -5.04
N SER A 293 10.57 -40.14 -4.01
CA SER A 293 9.77 -40.46 -2.82
C SER A 293 10.63 -40.71 -1.60
N ALA A 294 10.06 -40.50 -0.40
CA ALA A 294 10.68 -40.84 0.89
C ALA A 294 9.78 -41.77 1.70
N GLY A 295 10.36 -42.75 2.38
CA GLY A 295 9.60 -43.66 3.25
C GLY A 295 9.15 -42.96 4.53
N LEU A 296 7.95 -43.30 5.00
CA LEU A 296 7.25 -42.72 6.17
C LEU A 296 6.96 -43.81 7.24
N ASP A 297 7.63 -44.94 7.19
CA ASP A 297 7.48 -46.10 8.10
C ASP A 297 7.65 -45.75 9.60
N PHE A 298 8.17 -44.59 9.90
CA PHE A 298 8.35 -44.05 11.26
C PHE A 298 7.16 -43.22 11.78
N LEU A 299 6.10 -43.00 10.98
CA LEU A 299 4.95 -42.23 11.36
C LEU A 299 3.78 -43.13 11.77
N THR A 300 2.88 -42.56 12.59
CA THR A 300 1.64 -43.24 13.02
C THR A 300 0.49 -42.93 12.05
N LYS A 301 -0.15 -43.96 11.52
CA LYS A 301 -1.30 -43.81 10.62
C LYS A 301 -2.50 -43.18 11.34
N GLY A 302 -3.18 -42.28 10.63
CA GLY A 302 -4.34 -41.53 11.16
C GLY A 302 -3.95 -40.24 11.88
N GLU A 303 -2.68 -39.88 11.93
CA GLU A 303 -2.21 -38.63 12.52
C GLU A 303 -1.78 -37.62 11.46
N SER A 304 -1.83 -36.33 11.80
CA SER A 304 -1.38 -35.24 10.94
C SER A 304 0.03 -34.81 11.29
N TYR A 305 0.82 -34.53 10.26
CA TYR A 305 2.22 -34.11 10.42
C TYR A 305 2.53 -32.91 9.54
N LEU A 306 3.43 -32.04 10.02
CA LEU A 306 3.95 -30.91 9.26
C LEU A 306 5.26 -31.35 8.55
N PHE A 307 5.25 -31.33 7.24
CA PHE A 307 6.39 -31.59 6.38
C PHE A 307 7.01 -30.27 5.94
N VAL A 308 8.30 -30.07 6.24
CA VAL A 308 9.09 -28.94 5.78
C VAL A 308 10.14 -29.45 4.82
N VAL A 309 10.05 -29.01 3.57
CA VAL A 309 10.92 -29.45 2.47
C VAL A 309 11.89 -28.34 2.12
N GLU A 310 13.18 -28.64 2.08
CA GLU A 310 14.23 -27.73 1.62
C GLU A 310 14.70 -28.19 0.23
N GLY A 311 14.58 -27.31 -0.77
CA GLY A 311 15.00 -27.57 -2.15
C GLY A 311 16.46 -27.18 -2.42
N SER A 312 16.96 -27.51 -3.61
CA SER A 312 18.37 -27.33 -4.02
C SER A 312 18.85 -25.87 -4.08
N LEU A 313 17.92 -24.91 -4.15
CA LEU A 313 18.23 -23.48 -4.18
C LEU A 313 17.94 -22.79 -2.84
N GLY A 314 17.81 -23.57 -1.75
CA GLY A 314 17.50 -23.05 -0.42
C GLY A 314 16.01 -22.68 -0.22
N GLN A 315 15.14 -23.01 -1.18
CA GLN A 315 13.70 -22.84 -1.02
C GLN A 315 13.18 -23.74 0.10
N ARG A 316 12.24 -23.23 0.90
CA ARG A 316 11.55 -23.99 1.95
C ARG A 316 10.06 -24.02 1.70
N TYR A 317 9.48 -25.19 1.81
CA TYR A 317 8.06 -25.45 1.67
C TYR A 317 7.53 -26.15 2.92
N ALA A 318 6.35 -25.78 3.36
CA ALA A 318 5.72 -26.45 4.49
C ALA A 318 4.30 -26.86 4.13
N GLN A 319 3.94 -28.09 4.40
CA GLN A 319 2.60 -28.62 4.16
C GLN A 319 2.21 -29.59 5.28
N THR A 320 0.99 -29.48 5.79
CA THR A 320 0.42 -30.46 6.70
C THR A 320 -0.28 -31.56 5.91
N LEU A 321 0.06 -32.81 6.19
CA LEU A 321 -0.56 -33.98 5.57
C LEU A 321 -1.04 -34.94 6.65
N LEU A 322 -2.14 -35.62 6.36
CA LEU A 322 -2.63 -36.77 7.12
C LEU A 322 -1.89 -38.03 6.60
N PHE A 323 -1.30 -38.81 7.51
CA PHE A 323 -0.63 -40.07 7.20
C PHE A 323 -1.50 -41.29 7.46
#